data_971ef32dddd03a6cd8b56893c411bce8
#
_entry.id   971ef32dddd03a6cd8b56893c411bce8
#
_cell.length_a   1.000
_cell.length_b   1.000
_cell.length_c   1.000
_cell.angle_alpha   90.00
_cell.angle_beta   90.00
_cell.angle_gamma   90.00
#
_symmetry.space_group_name_H-M   'P 1'
#
loop_
_entity.id
_entity.type
_entity.pdbx_description
1 polymer ?
#
loop_
_entity_poly.entity_id
_entity_poly.type
_entity_poly.pdbx_seq_one_letter_code
_entity_poly.pdbx_strand_id
1 'polypeptide(L)'
;MRADLFLVEHGFATTRSQAQRLIGSGVQWRVVVDEAEVAAPWKRVAKNGDEIADHAEVEVLDNTEAKYISRGGLKLEGALKATGLDVTGLRCLDVGQSTGGFTDCLLQHGAAQVVGVDVGHGQLHATMRDDERVVCLEGINARSLTATDLVAACAREMAATGQFDAESEPEIDPIFDFLTGDLSFISLTDRKSVV
;
A
#
# COMPACT_ATOMS: atom_id res chain seq x y z
N MET A 1 26.11 -8.56 -0.54
CA MET A 1 25.10 -7.47 -0.76
C MET A 1 24.49 -7.04 0.56
N ARG A 2 24.06 -5.75 0.70
CA ARG A 2 23.35 -5.26 1.92
C ARG A 2 22.02 -5.99 2.10
N ALA A 3 21.66 -6.32 3.34
CA ALA A 3 20.45 -7.08 3.67
C ALA A 3 19.16 -6.40 3.17
N ASP A 4 19.02 -5.07 3.33
CA ASP A 4 17.84 -4.34 2.87
C ASP A 4 17.70 -4.33 1.33
N LEU A 5 18.80 -4.35 0.60
CA LEU A 5 18.80 -4.47 -0.87
C LEU A 5 18.55 -5.91 -1.30
N PHE A 6 19.19 -6.88 -0.65
CA PHE A 6 19.02 -8.30 -0.92
C PHE A 6 17.53 -8.71 -0.85
N LEU A 7 16.84 -8.29 0.22
CA LEU A 7 15.42 -8.61 0.39
C LEU A 7 14.53 -8.04 -0.72
N VAL A 8 14.87 -6.88 -1.26
CA VAL A 8 14.13 -6.29 -2.39
C VAL A 8 14.44 -7.02 -3.69
N GLU A 9 15.71 -7.25 -4.00
CA GLU A 9 16.12 -7.91 -5.24
C GLU A 9 15.64 -9.36 -5.36
N HIS A 10 15.52 -10.06 -4.21
CA HIS A 10 15.04 -11.44 -4.17
C HIS A 10 13.53 -11.58 -3.90
N GLY A 11 12.77 -10.46 -3.94
CA GLY A 11 11.31 -10.47 -3.87
C GLY A 11 10.70 -10.70 -2.48
N PHE A 12 11.51 -10.66 -1.40
CA PHE A 12 11.00 -10.72 -0.02
C PHE A 12 10.30 -9.42 0.39
N ALA A 13 10.62 -8.31 -0.27
CA ALA A 13 10.03 -7.01 -0.05
C ALA A 13 9.89 -6.25 -1.37
N THR A 14 8.87 -5.41 -1.51
CA THR A 14 8.67 -4.57 -2.69
C THR A 14 9.42 -3.23 -2.59
N THR A 15 9.77 -2.80 -1.37
CA THR A 15 10.50 -1.55 -1.12
C THR A 15 11.58 -1.74 -0.05
N ARG A 16 12.60 -0.86 -0.08
CA ARG A 16 13.62 -0.83 0.99
C ARG A 16 13.02 -0.57 2.36
N SER A 17 12.02 0.28 2.47
CA SER A 17 11.33 0.56 3.74
C SER A 17 10.63 -0.69 4.27
N GLN A 18 10.02 -1.49 3.41
CA GLN A 18 9.44 -2.77 3.77
C GLN A 18 10.52 -3.78 4.19
N ALA A 19 11.61 -3.90 3.43
CA ALA A 19 12.75 -4.74 3.79
C ALA A 19 13.32 -4.41 5.18
N GLN A 20 13.45 -3.12 5.50
CA GLN A 20 13.93 -2.66 6.80
C GLN A 20 12.97 -3.03 7.95
N ARG A 21 11.65 -3.02 7.69
CA ARG A 21 10.67 -3.50 8.68
C ARG A 21 10.78 -5.00 8.88
N LEU A 22 10.91 -5.79 7.81
CA LEU A 22 11.12 -7.23 7.90
C LEU A 22 12.36 -7.56 8.73
N ILE A 23 13.48 -6.86 8.49
CA ILE A 23 14.70 -7.04 9.28
C ILE A 23 14.43 -6.75 10.76
N GLY A 24 13.67 -5.70 11.06
CA GLY A 24 13.26 -5.36 12.43
C GLY A 24 12.41 -6.45 13.10
N SER A 25 11.49 -7.08 12.36
CA SER A 25 10.64 -8.18 12.84
C SER A 25 11.39 -9.51 12.98
N GLY A 26 12.40 -9.73 12.14
CA GLY A 26 13.29 -10.87 12.23
C GLY A 26 13.56 -11.51 10.87
N VAL A 27 14.79 -11.43 10.45
CA VAL A 27 15.31 -12.10 9.25
C VAL A 27 16.57 -12.88 9.64
N GLN A 28 16.66 -14.10 9.15
CA GLN A 28 17.89 -14.90 9.29
C GLN A 28 18.31 -15.44 7.93
N TRP A 29 19.58 -15.73 7.81
CA TRP A 29 20.17 -16.24 6.59
C TRP A 29 21.25 -17.25 6.87
N ARG A 30 21.55 -18.11 5.87
CA ARG A 30 22.67 -19.04 5.88
C ARG A 30 23.23 -19.22 4.48
N VAL A 31 24.47 -19.65 4.40
CA VAL A 31 25.07 -20.09 3.14
C VAL A 31 24.74 -21.57 2.95
N VAL A 32 24.19 -21.92 1.80
CA VAL A 32 24.02 -23.31 1.39
C VAL A 32 25.33 -23.75 0.72
N VAL A 33 26.04 -24.66 1.35
CA VAL A 33 27.21 -25.32 0.77
C VAL A 33 26.70 -26.63 0.17
N ASP A 34 27.17 -26.98 -1.02
CA ASP A 34 26.70 -28.10 -1.86
C ASP A 34 26.05 -29.28 -1.11
N GLU A 35 25.12 -29.98 -1.76
CA GLU A 35 24.17 -30.99 -1.25
C GLU A 35 24.71 -32.09 -0.33
N ALA A 36 26.04 -32.15 -0.10
CA ALA A 36 26.71 -33.18 0.72
C ALA A 36 27.24 -32.68 2.07
N GLU A 37 27.20 -31.40 2.37
CA GLU A 37 27.70 -30.85 3.63
C GLU A 37 26.56 -30.20 4.46
N VAL A 38 26.73 -30.34 5.78
CA VAL A 38 25.79 -29.74 6.75
C VAL A 38 25.66 -28.24 6.48
N ALA A 39 24.45 -27.79 6.19
CA ALA A 39 24.15 -26.38 5.97
C ALA A 39 24.73 -25.53 7.11
N ALA A 40 25.30 -24.37 6.77
CA ALA A 40 25.82 -23.44 7.76
C ALA A 40 24.71 -23.03 8.76
N PRO A 41 25.05 -22.74 10.01
CA PRO A 41 24.05 -22.33 10.99
C PRO A 41 23.40 -21.01 10.56
N TRP A 42 22.11 -20.87 10.86
CA TRP A 42 21.37 -19.64 10.63
C TRP A 42 22.00 -18.45 11.37
N LYS A 43 22.17 -17.34 10.68
CA LYS A 43 22.64 -16.08 11.23
C LYS A 43 21.54 -15.03 11.15
N ARG A 44 21.25 -14.36 12.26
CA ARG A 44 20.25 -13.29 12.27
C ARG A 44 20.83 -12.02 11.63
N VAL A 45 20.03 -11.35 10.83
CA VAL A 45 20.32 -9.98 10.35
C VAL A 45 20.08 -9.02 11.51
N ALA A 46 21.13 -8.33 11.96
CA ALA A 46 21.05 -7.38 13.08
C ALA A 46 20.76 -5.95 12.62
N LYS A 47 21.21 -5.58 11.42
CA LYS A 47 21.09 -4.22 10.86
C LYS A 47 20.75 -4.27 9.38
N ASN A 48 20.05 -3.24 8.90
CA ASN A 48 19.68 -3.10 7.50
C ASN A 48 20.89 -3.15 6.53
N GLY A 49 22.06 -2.75 7.00
CA GLY A 49 23.28 -2.72 6.21
C GLY A 49 24.17 -3.95 6.38
N ASP A 50 23.75 -4.98 7.12
CA ASP A 50 24.51 -6.22 7.22
C ASP A 50 24.68 -6.84 5.84
N GLU A 51 25.84 -7.45 5.60
CA GLU A 51 26.10 -8.11 4.32
C GLU A 51 25.60 -9.54 4.33
N ILE A 52 24.79 -9.86 3.34
CA ILE A 52 24.28 -11.21 3.02
C ILE A 52 25.00 -11.68 1.75
N ALA A 53 25.41 -12.94 1.70
CA ALA A 53 25.98 -13.54 0.52
C ALA A 53 24.91 -13.64 -0.60
N ASP A 54 25.29 -13.39 -1.85
CA ASP A 54 24.34 -13.34 -2.98
C ASP A 54 23.62 -14.68 -3.24
N HIS A 55 24.19 -15.79 -2.78
CA HIS A 55 23.62 -17.14 -2.85
C HIS A 55 23.10 -17.65 -1.50
N ALA A 56 22.80 -16.76 -0.56
CA ALA A 56 22.28 -17.12 0.74
C ALA A 56 20.82 -17.58 0.68
N GLU A 57 20.50 -18.58 1.46
CA GLU A 57 19.12 -18.90 1.83
C GLU A 57 18.68 -17.93 2.93
N VAL A 58 17.51 -17.34 2.76
CA VAL A 58 16.96 -16.36 3.70
C VAL A 58 15.61 -16.84 4.21
N GLU A 59 15.38 -16.67 5.51
CA GLU A 59 14.12 -16.94 6.17
C GLU A 59 13.63 -15.69 6.90
N VAL A 60 12.38 -15.32 6.63
CA VAL A 60 11.68 -14.23 7.32
C VAL A 60 10.83 -14.85 8.43
N LEU A 61 11.16 -14.52 9.68
CA LEU A 61 10.56 -15.13 10.87
C LEU A 61 9.17 -14.57 11.18
N ASP A 62 8.92 -13.29 10.79
CA ASP A 62 7.64 -12.64 10.95
C ASP A 62 7.36 -11.72 9.76
N ASN A 63 6.32 -12.06 9.01
CA ASN A 63 5.89 -11.32 7.82
C ASN A 63 4.84 -10.24 8.11
N THR A 64 4.41 -10.06 9.35
CA THR A 64 3.31 -9.15 9.71
C THR A 64 3.58 -7.73 9.23
N GLU A 65 4.81 -7.23 9.44
CA GLU A 65 5.23 -5.89 9.04
C GLU A 65 5.34 -5.70 7.51
N ALA A 66 5.41 -6.78 6.75
CA ALA A 66 5.48 -6.75 5.29
C ALA A 66 4.12 -6.97 4.61
N LYS A 67 3.08 -7.25 5.36
CA LYS A 67 1.75 -7.58 4.83
C LYS A 67 1.21 -6.50 3.89
N TYR A 68 1.47 -5.23 4.19
CA TYR A 68 1.01 -4.08 3.42
C TYR A 68 2.17 -3.21 2.94
N ILE A 69 1.94 -2.44 1.90
CA ILE A 69 2.90 -1.50 1.33
C ILE A 69 3.45 -0.53 2.39
N SER A 70 2.62 -0.13 3.34
CA SER A 70 3.05 0.70 4.47
C SER A 70 2.37 0.31 5.78
N ARG A 71 2.88 0.84 6.91
CA ARG A 71 2.27 0.65 8.25
C ARG A 71 0.83 1.14 8.36
N GLY A 72 0.41 2.03 7.47
CA GLY A 72 -0.99 2.44 7.37
C GLY A 72 -1.92 1.25 7.23
N GLY A 73 -1.57 0.27 6.38
CA GLY A 73 -2.38 -0.93 6.19
C GLY A 73 -2.64 -1.71 7.49
N LEU A 74 -1.63 -1.83 8.37
CA LEU A 74 -1.79 -2.48 9.68
C LEU A 74 -2.73 -1.69 10.61
N LYS A 75 -2.70 -0.36 10.54
CA LYS A 75 -3.63 0.48 11.33
C LYS A 75 -5.08 0.23 10.89
N LEU A 76 -5.33 0.24 9.57
CA LEU A 76 -6.66 0.02 9.04
C LEU A 76 -7.13 -1.41 9.32
N GLU A 77 -6.28 -2.41 9.14
CA GLU A 77 -6.61 -3.80 9.48
C GLU A 77 -7.02 -3.94 10.94
N GLY A 78 -6.27 -3.31 11.85
CA GLY A 78 -6.62 -3.27 13.28
C GLY A 78 -7.99 -2.65 13.53
N ALA A 79 -8.31 -1.56 12.83
CA ALA A 79 -9.63 -0.91 12.95
C ALA A 79 -10.76 -1.79 12.39
N LEU A 80 -10.59 -2.39 11.22
CA LEU A 80 -11.57 -3.31 10.62
C LEU A 80 -11.84 -4.51 11.54
N LYS A 81 -10.79 -5.12 12.09
CA LYS A 81 -10.91 -6.22 13.05
C LYS A 81 -11.63 -5.81 14.34
N ALA A 82 -11.30 -4.64 14.88
CA ALA A 82 -11.90 -4.16 16.13
C ALA A 82 -13.38 -3.79 15.98
N THR A 83 -13.79 -3.30 14.81
CA THR A 83 -15.17 -2.88 14.53
C THR A 83 -16.04 -3.97 13.91
N GLY A 84 -15.41 -5.02 13.35
CA GLY A 84 -16.12 -6.07 12.61
C GLY A 84 -16.69 -5.59 11.27
N LEU A 85 -16.22 -4.45 10.74
CA LEU A 85 -16.65 -3.93 9.44
C LEU A 85 -16.10 -4.78 8.31
N ASP A 86 -16.96 -5.15 7.38
CA ASP A 86 -16.63 -5.86 6.14
C ASP A 86 -16.68 -4.87 4.97
N VAL A 87 -15.59 -4.80 4.23
CA VAL A 87 -15.43 -3.92 3.05
C VAL A 87 -15.50 -4.69 1.74
N THR A 88 -15.84 -5.97 1.79
CA THR A 88 -15.94 -6.84 0.61
C THR A 88 -16.97 -6.32 -0.38
N GLY A 89 -16.54 -6.12 -1.63
CA GLY A 89 -17.39 -5.63 -2.71
C GLY A 89 -17.74 -4.14 -2.64
N LEU A 90 -17.24 -3.42 -1.62
CA LEU A 90 -17.55 -2.01 -1.44
C LEU A 90 -16.69 -1.12 -2.34
N ARG A 91 -17.24 0.03 -2.70
CA ARG A 91 -16.52 1.15 -3.30
C ARG A 91 -16.04 2.08 -2.20
N CYS A 92 -14.74 2.25 -2.08
CA CYS A 92 -14.11 2.95 -0.97
C CYS A 92 -13.47 4.27 -1.41
N LEU A 93 -13.49 5.27 -0.52
CA LEU A 93 -12.73 6.52 -0.66
C LEU A 93 -11.62 6.54 0.39
N ASP A 94 -10.36 6.66 -0.06
CA ASP A 94 -9.17 6.76 0.79
C ASP A 94 -8.63 8.20 0.76
N VAL A 95 -8.87 8.94 1.83
CA VAL A 95 -8.49 10.36 1.94
C VAL A 95 -7.14 10.49 2.65
N GLY A 96 -6.15 11.00 1.92
CA GLY A 96 -4.75 11.00 2.35
C GLY A 96 -4.07 9.69 1.96
N GLN A 97 -4.22 9.28 0.70
CA GLN A 97 -3.77 7.98 0.18
C GLN A 97 -2.27 7.75 0.36
N SER A 98 -1.45 8.80 0.23
CA SER A 98 0.02 8.75 0.39
C SER A 98 0.64 7.58 -0.39
N THR A 99 1.38 6.69 0.26
CA THR A 99 1.99 5.51 -0.37
C THR A 99 1.01 4.38 -0.71
N GLY A 100 -0.25 4.47 -0.25
CA GLY A 100 -1.30 3.48 -0.55
C GLY A 100 -1.46 2.37 0.50
N GLY A 101 -1.02 2.59 1.74
CA GLY A 101 -1.15 1.57 2.78
C GLY A 101 -2.60 1.22 3.13
N PHE A 102 -3.49 2.21 3.21
CA PHE A 102 -4.92 1.97 3.44
C PHE A 102 -5.57 1.37 2.19
N THR A 103 -5.26 1.90 1.01
CA THR A 103 -5.69 1.35 -0.27
C THR A 103 -5.38 -0.13 -0.39
N ASP A 104 -4.12 -0.53 -0.15
CA ASP A 104 -3.68 -1.92 -0.17
C ASP A 104 -4.46 -2.80 0.83
N CYS A 105 -4.68 -2.30 2.04
CA CYS A 105 -5.49 -3.00 3.05
C CYS A 105 -6.93 -3.20 2.57
N LEU A 106 -7.58 -2.18 2.04
CA LEU A 106 -8.94 -2.27 1.50
C LEU A 106 -9.04 -3.32 0.38
N LEU A 107 -8.11 -3.29 -0.57
CA LEU A 107 -8.08 -4.25 -1.69
C LEU A 107 -7.85 -5.69 -1.22
N GLN A 108 -6.94 -5.91 -0.25
CA GLN A 108 -6.70 -7.23 0.33
C GLN A 108 -7.92 -7.74 1.14
N HIS A 109 -8.76 -6.84 1.65
CA HIS A 109 -10.02 -7.18 2.31
C HIS A 109 -11.22 -7.22 1.36
N GLY A 110 -10.98 -7.22 0.05
CA GLY A 110 -11.99 -7.49 -0.96
C GLY A 110 -12.78 -6.27 -1.44
N ALA A 111 -12.33 -5.04 -1.18
CA ALA A 111 -12.96 -3.86 -1.78
C ALA A 111 -12.99 -3.97 -3.31
N ALA A 112 -14.12 -3.61 -3.90
CA ALA A 112 -14.30 -3.67 -5.35
C ALA A 112 -13.54 -2.55 -6.07
N GLN A 113 -13.48 -1.37 -5.47
CA GLN A 113 -12.76 -0.21 -6.00
C GLN A 113 -12.29 0.69 -4.86
N VAL A 114 -11.13 1.30 -5.02
CA VAL A 114 -10.63 2.35 -4.13
C VAL A 114 -10.29 3.59 -4.93
N VAL A 115 -10.94 4.69 -4.61
CA VAL A 115 -10.58 6.02 -5.09
C VAL A 115 -9.73 6.69 -4.01
N GLY A 116 -8.48 6.98 -4.32
CA GLY A 116 -7.55 7.63 -3.40
C GLY A 116 -7.41 9.11 -3.73
N VAL A 117 -7.43 9.95 -2.71
CA VAL A 117 -7.25 11.40 -2.84
C VAL A 117 -6.07 11.85 -2.00
N ASP A 118 -5.11 12.56 -2.61
CA ASP A 118 -3.98 13.12 -1.90
C ASP A 118 -3.59 14.51 -2.44
N VAL A 119 -3.07 15.35 -1.55
CA VAL A 119 -2.51 16.66 -1.94
C VAL A 119 -1.11 16.54 -2.55
N GLY A 120 -0.41 15.46 -2.22
CA GLY A 120 0.91 15.14 -2.77
C GLY A 120 0.86 14.61 -4.19
N HIS A 121 2.04 14.41 -4.78
CA HIS A 121 2.20 13.87 -6.13
C HIS A 121 3.27 12.77 -6.13
N GLY A 122 3.07 11.73 -6.93
CA GLY A 122 4.04 10.66 -7.15
C GLY A 122 4.37 9.83 -5.92
N GLN A 123 3.49 9.80 -4.91
CA GLN A 123 3.73 9.07 -3.68
C GLN A 123 3.18 7.64 -3.72
N LEU A 124 2.11 7.42 -4.49
CA LEU A 124 1.48 6.11 -4.56
C LEU A 124 2.44 5.07 -5.10
N HIS A 125 2.51 3.93 -4.42
CA HIS A 125 3.35 2.81 -4.82
C HIS A 125 2.94 2.28 -6.21
N ALA A 126 3.92 1.88 -7.03
CA ALA A 126 3.69 1.44 -8.42
C ALA A 126 2.65 0.32 -8.51
N THR A 127 2.74 -0.70 -7.65
CA THR A 127 1.77 -1.81 -7.61
C THR A 127 0.33 -1.37 -7.38
N MET A 128 0.11 -0.28 -6.62
CA MET A 128 -1.23 0.26 -6.41
C MET A 128 -1.67 1.12 -7.58
N ARG A 129 -0.73 1.82 -8.20
CA ARG A 129 -1.01 2.65 -9.38
C ARG A 129 -1.39 1.79 -10.59
N ASP A 130 -0.80 0.60 -10.69
CA ASP A 130 -1.03 -0.34 -11.79
C ASP A 130 -2.27 -1.24 -11.54
N ASP A 131 -2.89 -1.21 -10.36
CA ASP A 131 -4.10 -1.99 -10.07
C ASP A 131 -5.34 -1.29 -10.65
N GLU A 132 -6.04 -1.95 -11.56
CA GLU A 132 -7.23 -1.42 -12.25
C GLU A 132 -8.40 -1.05 -11.32
N ARG A 133 -8.39 -1.55 -10.08
CA ARG A 133 -9.38 -1.20 -9.05
C ARG A 133 -9.05 0.10 -8.33
N VAL A 134 -7.89 0.71 -8.60
CA VAL A 134 -7.43 1.93 -7.92
C VAL A 134 -7.53 3.12 -8.87
N VAL A 135 -8.19 4.16 -8.40
CA VAL A 135 -8.17 5.49 -9.04
C VAL A 135 -7.40 6.44 -8.13
N CYS A 136 -6.30 6.99 -8.63
CA CYS A 136 -5.40 7.84 -7.85
C CYS A 136 -5.57 9.31 -8.24
N LEU A 137 -6.09 10.12 -7.34
CA LEU A 137 -6.34 11.55 -7.56
C LEU A 137 -5.33 12.38 -6.77
N GLU A 138 -4.25 12.76 -7.42
CA GLU A 138 -3.17 13.56 -6.83
C GLU A 138 -3.40 15.07 -7.00
N GLY A 139 -2.77 15.87 -6.13
CA GLY A 139 -2.88 17.34 -6.15
C GLY A 139 -4.23 17.86 -5.67
N ILE A 140 -5.03 17.04 -5.00
CA ILE A 140 -6.38 17.39 -4.56
C ILE A 140 -6.38 17.63 -3.06
N ASN A 141 -6.82 18.83 -2.67
CA ASN A 141 -7.01 19.15 -1.27
C ASN A 141 -8.37 18.68 -0.79
N ALA A 142 -8.39 17.60 0.01
CA ALA A 142 -9.62 17.02 0.55
C ALA A 142 -10.44 17.99 1.42
N ARG A 143 -9.83 19.08 1.93
CA ARG A 143 -10.52 20.08 2.73
C ARG A 143 -11.58 20.84 1.93
N SER A 144 -11.38 21.03 0.63
CA SER A 144 -12.25 21.76 -0.28
C SER A 144 -12.88 20.87 -1.36
N LEU A 145 -12.68 19.55 -1.26
CA LEU A 145 -13.19 18.60 -2.23
C LEU A 145 -14.73 18.57 -2.20
N THR A 146 -15.34 18.71 -3.39
CA THR A 146 -16.77 18.52 -3.60
C THR A 146 -17.03 17.26 -4.42
N ALA A 147 -18.25 16.75 -4.39
CA ALA A 147 -18.66 15.63 -5.24
C ALA A 147 -18.40 15.91 -6.74
N THR A 148 -18.66 17.13 -7.19
CA THR A 148 -18.42 17.55 -8.58
C THR A 148 -16.93 17.53 -8.93
N ASP A 149 -16.06 18.01 -8.02
CA ASP A 149 -14.60 17.99 -8.23
C ASP A 149 -14.09 16.56 -8.29
N LEU A 150 -14.63 15.69 -7.44
CA LEU A 150 -14.27 14.27 -7.42
C LEU A 150 -14.63 13.56 -8.73
N VAL A 151 -15.85 13.75 -9.22
CA VAL A 151 -16.31 13.20 -10.50
C VAL A 151 -15.42 13.69 -11.64
N ALA A 152 -15.18 15.00 -11.72
CA ALA A 152 -14.33 15.59 -12.75
C ALA A 152 -12.87 15.09 -12.69
N ALA A 153 -12.34 14.86 -11.48
CA ALA A 153 -11.00 14.33 -11.30
C ALA A 153 -10.92 12.85 -11.70
N CYS A 154 -11.89 12.03 -11.29
CA CYS A 154 -11.97 10.63 -11.72
C CYS A 154 -12.06 10.50 -13.25
N ALA A 155 -12.92 11.28 -13.90
CA ALA A 155 -13.07 11.25 -15.35
C ALA A 155 -11.76 11.58 -16.07
N ARG A 156 -11.02 12.59 -15.57
CA ARG A 156 -9.72 12.96 -16.14
C ARG A 156 -8.66 11.85 -15.98
N GLU A 157 -8.59 11.25 -14.80
CA GLU A 157 -7.62 10.19 -14.53
C GLU A 157 -7.92 8.94 -15.35
N MET A 158 -9.17 8.53 -15.42
CA MET A 158 -9.59 7.38 -16.22
C MET A 158 -9.35 7.60 -17.72
N ALA A 159 -9.53 8.80 -18.22
CA ALA A 159 -9.20 9.16 -19.61
C ALA A 159 -7.68 9.12 -19.85
N ALA A 160 -6.87 9.58 -18.88
CA ALA A 160 -5.42 9.60 -18.99
C ALA A 160 -4.79 8.20 -18.95
N THR A 161 -5.39 7.27 -18.21
CA THR A 161 -4.93 5.89 -18.06
C THR A 161 -5.47 4.94 -19.15
N GLY A 162 -6.33 5.42 -20.05
CA GLY A 162 -6.94 4.60 -21.10
C GLY A 162 -7.94 3.57 -20.58
N GLN A 163 -8.43 3.73 -19.35
CA GLN A 163 -9.44 2.87 -18.75
C GLN A 163 -10.85 3.11 -19.33
N PHE A 164 -10.96 4.02 -20.31
CA PHE A 164 -12.21 4.34 -20.99
C PHE A 164 -12.09 4.32 -22.50
N ASP A 165 -13.13 3.76 -23.13
CA ASP A 165 -13.41 3.94 -24.56
C ASP A 165 -13.98 5.37 -24.75
N ALA A 166 -13.40 6.16 -25.64
CA ALA A 166 -13.71 7.60 -25.82
C ALA A 166 -15.17 7.88 -26.25
N GLU A 167 -15.97 6.84 -26.51
CA GLU A 167 -17.37 6.96 -26.94
C GLU A 167 -18.38 6.85 -25.79
N SER A 168 -17.97 6.47 -24.57
CA SER A 168 -18.84 6.41 -23.41
C SER A 168 -18.39 7.40 -22.35
N GLU A 169 -19.23 8.40 -22.05
CA GLU A 169 -19.00 9.23 -20.86
C GLU A 169 -19.11 8.32 -19.62
N PRO A 170 -18.07 8.24 -18.78
CA PRO A 170 -18.13 7.44 -17.58
C PRO A 170 -19.20 8.01 -16.63
N GLU A 171 -20.23 7.24 -16.33
CA GLU A 171 -21.13 7.55 -15.23
C GLU A 171 -20.40 7.33 -13.91
N ILE A 172 -19.69 8.36 -13.47
CA ILE A 172 -18.96 8.33 -12.20
C ILE A 172 -19.90 8.75 -11.11
N ASP A 173 -20.37 7.75 -10.36
CA ASP A 173 -21.14 8.01 -9.15
C ASP A 173 -20.21 8.51 -8.04
N PRO A 174 -20.41 9.71 -7.48
CA PRO A 174 -19.62 10.21 -6.34
C PRO A 174 -19.98 9.56 -5.00
N ILE A 175 -20.83 8.56 -5.00
CA ILE A 175 -21.25 7.84 -3.80
C ILE A 175 -20.24 6.74 -3.48
N PHE A 176 -19.84 6.68 -2.22
CA PHE A 176 -18.97 5.65 -1.69
C PHE A 176 -19.65 4.94 -0.53
N ASP A 177 -19.41 3.63 -0.43
CA ASP A 177 -19.96 2.81 0.64
C ASP A 177 -19.12 2.93 1.92
N PHE A 178 -17.83 3.24 1.76
CA PHE A 178 -16.88 3.30 2.87
C PHE A 178 -15.85 4.41 2.65
N LEU A 179 -15.52 5.12 3.73
CA LEU A 179 -14.53 6.19 3.70
C LEU A 179 -13.47 5.94 4.78
N THR A 180 -12.21 6.06 4.38
CA THR A 180 -11.05 6.06 5.29
C THR A 180 -10.29 7.38 5.19
N GLY A 181 -9.51 7.70 6.23
CA GLY A 181 -8.60 8.83 6.18
C GLY A 181 -7.54 8.76 7.28
N ASP A 182 -6.27 8.84 6.87
CA ASP A 182 -5.11 9.00 7.76
C ASP A 182 -4.38 10.30 7.39
N LEU A 183 -4.94 11.43 7.82
CA LEU A 183 -4.48 12.75 7.44
C LEU A 183 -3.49 13.28 8.47
N SER A 184 -2.27 13.51 8.05
CA SER A 184 -1.25 14.24 8.83
C SER A 184 -1.51 15.75 8.75
N PHE A 185 -1.28 16.47 9.85
CA PHE A 185 -1.32 17.95 9.95
C PHE A 185 -2.69 18.63 9.82
N ILE A 186 -3.81 17.89 9.79
CA ILE A 186 -5.15 18.46 9.75
C ILE A 186 -5.93 18.00 10.97
N SER A 187 -6.55 18.93 11.71
CA SER A 187 -7.49 18.59 12.77
C SER A 187 -8.73 17.92 12.21
N LEU A 188 -9.19 16.84 12.84
CA LEU A 188 -10.42 16.14 12.46
C LEU A 188 -11.65 17.03 12.58
N THR A 189 -11.61 18.08 13.40
CA THR A 189 -12.69 19.04 13.59
C THR A 189 -12.81 20.05 12.45
N ASP A 190 -11.79 20.21 11.62
CA ASP A 190 -11.79 21.08 10.44
C ASP A 190 -12.42 20.38 9.20
N ARG A 191 -12.82 19.14 9.32
CA ARG A 191 -13.45 18.38 8.24
C ARG A 191 -14.93 18.72 8.18
N LYS A 192 -15.29 19.64 7.29
CA LYS A 192 -16.67 19.69 6.82
C LYS A 192 -16.93 18.39 6.07
N SER A 193 -17.94 17.66 6.48
CA SER A 193 -18.34 16.40 5.88
C SER A 193 -18.36 16.52 4.35
N VAL A 194 -17.52 15.73 3.70
CA VAL A 194 -17.66 15.40 2.28
C VAL A 194 -18.72 14.29 2.25
N VAL A 195 -19.97 14.66 2.16
CA VAL A 195 -21.10 13.78 1.89
C VAL A 195 -21.87 14.39 0.75
#